data_78fb090958dba6384e19f1ef7c5f50cb
#
_entry.id   78fb090958dba6384e19f1ef7c5f50cb
#
_cell.length_a   1.000
_cell.length_b   1.000
_cell.length_c   1.000
_cell.angle_alpha   90.00
_cell.angle_beta   90.00
_cell.angle_gamma   90.00
#
_symmetry.space_group_name_H-M   'P 1'
#
loop_
_entity.id
_entity.type
_entity.pdbx_description
1 polymer ?
#
loop_
_entity_poly.entity_id
_entity_poly.type
_entity_poly.pdbx_seq_one_letter_code
_entity_poly.pdbx_strand_id
1 'polypeptide(L)'
;MSSPASPSASEPVVTAASVPIAASSSAASIASPASKPRRGFSMMGRRGKQPEGPRASFKQLLPFIFEHKRILAVVIVLSIVGAAASLAQPLLVGQLIDRVGKSQGLGMLVWALIALVIVSSVLSGYQHYLLQRTGTAVVYSSRRQLIARIFHLPIREFDARRTGDLVSRVGTDTTLLYAVLTQGLADGVGSVLLFAGALIAMAIIDPLLLLLILVVITVSIVTVVLLGSRIRVASAQQQVKVGELASGVERAVGSIRTVRASGATEREVNAVTGLATEAYGVGVRIAKVSALVVPVAGIAMQVSLLVVLGVGGFRVADGAITIASLVTFIMFLFMMIAPLGSTFGAITSVNQALGALGRIQEVLDLPNEDADDAAIAARVVAEPAAASRASVDAAAIEFVGVHFRYPDAVVAAREAATAEAAALLENAHLAGVEPETPADRDVLRGVSFRVPRGARVAIVGPSGAGKSTTLTLIERFYDPTSGAVLPDGRDIRTLQRPALRAQLGYVEQDAPTLAGTIGDNLRLASPDASDAECERVLRSVNLGEVLERNPLGLDAPVGEDGVMLSGGERQRLAIARALLAAAPILLLDESTSSLDGVNEQRMREAIDAV
;
A
#
# COMPACT_ATOMS: atom_id res chain seq x y z
N MET A 1 -3.06 45.93 54.39
CA MET A 1 -4.17 46.64 55.05
C MET A 1 -5.44 46.25 54.29
N SER A 2 -6.30 45.56 54.99
CA SER A 2 -7.75 45.55 54.93
C SER A 2 -8.46 44.93 53.70
N SER A 3 -8.86 43.72 53.86
CA SER A 3 -10.18 43.22 53.44
C SER A 3 -11.29 43.97 54.18
N PRO A 4 -12.57 44.06 53.68
CA PRO A 4 -13.50 42.94 53.82
C PRO A 4 -14.63 42.80 52.77
N ALA A 5 -15.17 41.61 52.80
CA ALA A 5 -16.57 41.18 52.94
C ALA A 5 -17.48 41.04 51.71
N SER A 6 -17.95 39.81 51.55
CA SER A 6 -19.16 39.38 50.83
C SER A 6 -20.46 39.96 51.40
N PRO A 7 -21.55 39.89 50.61
CA PRO A 7 -22.63 39.04 51.11
C PRO A 7 -23.33 38.16 50.04
N SER A 8 -23.81 37.06 50.56
CA SER A 8 -24.72 35.99 50.13
C SER A 8 -26.06 36.47 49.57
N ALA A 9 -26.60 35.68 48.58
CA ALA A 9 -28.05 35.39 48.45
C ALA A 9 -28.21 34.15 47.58
N SER A 10 -28.50 33.05 48.15
CA SER A 10 -29.73 32.25 48.21
C SER A 10 -30.23 31.68 46.90
N GLU A 11 -30.07 30.33 46.84
CA GLU A 11 -30.76 29.39 45.91
C GLU A 11 -32.29 29.43 46.02
N PRO A 12 -32.99 28.87 45.02
CA PRO A 12 -34.00 27.91 45.39
C PRO A 12 -33.78 26.52 44.79
N VAL A 13 -33.78 25.54 45.70
CA VAL A 13 -33.91 24.09 45.53
C VAL A 13 -35.24 23.77 44.86
N VAL A 14 -35.21 23.06 43.73
CA VAL A 14 -36.37 22.38 43.17
C VAL A 14 -36.24 20.89 43.48
N THR A 15 -37.05 20.44 44.42
CA THR A 15 -37.24 19.02 44.82
C THR A 15 -38.01 18.32 43.73
N ALA A 16 -37.43 17.30 43.11
CA ALA A 16 -38.12 16.34 42.21
C ALA A 16 -38.56 15.16 43.04
N ALA A 17 -39.88 14.91 43.04
CA ALA A 17 -40.53 13.83 43.72
C ALA A 17 -40.21 12.46 43.07
N SER A 18 -39.84 11.51 43.91
CA SER A 18 -39.67 10.11 43.61
C SER A 18 -41.03 9.41 43.53
N VAL A 19 -41.29 8.72 42.40
CA VAL A 19 -42.39 7.78 42.23
C VAL A 19 -41.83 6.36 42.36
N PRO A 20 -42.34 5.50 43.23
CA PRO A 20 -41.88 4.12 43.35
C PRO A 20 -42.58 3.22 42.32
N ILE A 21 -41.80 2.51 41.53
CA ILE A 21 -42.29 1.41 40.68
C ILE A 21 -42.16 0.12 41.48
N ALA A 22 -43.29 -0.48 41.68
CA ALA A 22 -43.46 -1.76 42.40
C ALA A 22 -42.84 -2.94 41.66
N ALA A 23 -42.07 -3.73 42.38
CA ALA A 23 -41.57 -5.02 41.96
C ALA A 23 -42.72 -6.04 41.97
N SER A 24 -43.01 -6.71 40.87
CA SER A 24 -43.76 -7.95 40.83
C SER A 24 -42.85 -9.10 40.43
N SER A 25 -42.51 -9.91 41.39
CA SER A 25 -41.91 -11.23 41.26
C SER A 25 -42.91 -12.21 40.64
N SER A 26 -42.51 -12.88 39.56
CA SER A 26 -43.10 -14.18 39.23
C SER A 26 -41.98 -15.07 38.66
N ALA A 27 -41.55 -15.99 39.52
CA ALA A 27 -40.70 -17.10 39.17
C ALA A 27 -41.55 -18.19 38.51
N ALA A 28 -41.18 -18.60 37.29
CA ALA A 28 -41.60 -19.89 36.76
C ALA A 28 -40.39 -20.57 36.15
N SER A 29 -39.85 -21.49 36.93
CA SER A 29 -38.87 -22.49 36.57
C SER A 29 -39.48 -23.45 35.54
N ILE A 30 -38.84 -23.55 34.35
CA ILE A 30 -39.00 -24.74 33.50
C ILE A 30 -37.58 -25.20 33.14
N ALA A 31 -37.15 -26.25 33.84
CA ALA A 31 -35.98 -27.03 33.49
C ALA A 31 -36.27 -27.87 32.26
N SER A 32 -35.42 -27.78 31.25
CA SER A 32 -35.32 -28.76 30.17
C SER A 32 -33.85 -29.21 30.02
N PRO A 33 -33.63 -30.48 29.70
CA PRO A 33 -32.38 -31.17 30.02
C PRO A 33 -31.26 -30.88 29.03
N ALA A 34 -30.06 -30.73 29.60
CA ALA A 34 -28.80 -30.59 28.87
C ALA A 34 -28.55 -31.77 27.92
N SER A 35 -28.59 -31.53 26.63
CA SER A 35 -28.06 -32.45 25.62
C SER A 35 -26.56 -32.26 25.54
N LYS A 36 -25.80 -33.31 25.88
CA LYS A 36 -24.34 -33.39 25.67
C LYS A 36 -24.00 -33.19 24.19
N PRO A 37 -23.03 -32.36 23.85
CA PRO A 37 -22.58 -32.28 22.48
C PRO A 37 -21.87 -33.59 22.09
N ARG A 38 -22.43 -34.30 21.13
CA ARG A 38 -21.76 -35.39 20.43
C ARG A 38 -20.50 -34.84 19.79
N ARG A 39 -19.33 -35.37 20.18
CA ARG A 39 -18.06 -35.21 19.47
C ARG A 39 -18.22 -35.83 18.06
N GLY A 40 -18.66 -35.03 17.13
CA GLY A 40 -18.51 -35.31 15.72
C GLY A 40 -17.05 -35.10 15.35
N PHE A 41 -16.40 -36.18 14.91
CA PHE A 41 -15.11 -36.15 14.22
C PHE A 41 -15.34 -35.39 12.90
N SER A 42 -15.16 -34.07 12.92
CA SER A 42 -15.21 -33.24 11.72
C SER A 42 -13.93 -33.50 10.95
N MET A 43 -14.06 -34.21 9.84
CA MET A 43 -13.08 -34.29 8.77
C MET A 43 -12.50 -32.91 8.51
N MET A 44 -11.17 -32.86 8.52
CA MET A 44 -10.31 -31.73 8.22
C MET A 44 -10.69 -31.14 6.85
N GLY A 45 -11.68 -30.23 6.84
CA GLY A 45 -12.05 -29.47 5.66
C GLY A 45 -10.81 -28.71 5.19
N ARG A 46 -10.43 -28.91 3.94
CA ARG A 46 -9.48 -28.09 3.21
C ARG A 46 -9.88 -26.63 3.45
N ARG A 47 -9.22 -25.96 4.39
CA ARG A 47 -9.24 -24.50 4.46
C ARG A 47 -8.74 -24.01 3.11
N GLY A 48 -9.62 -23.41 2.33
CA GLY A 48 -9.24 -22.74 1.09
C GLY A 48 -8.05 -21.85 1.40
N LYS A 49 -6.94 -22.05 0.70
CA LYS A 49 -5.86 -21.05 0.67
C LYS A 49 -6.53 -19.75 0.26
N GLN A 50 -6.48 -18.75 1.14
CA GLN A 50 -6.71 -17.39 0.68
C GLN A 50 -5.86 -17.20 -0.56
N PRO A 51 -6.37 -16.62 -1.65
CA PRO A 51 -5.57 -16.39 -2.83
C PRO A 51 -4.40 -15.51 -2.39
N GLU A 52 -3.21 -16.12 -2.32
CA GLU A 52 -1.97 -15.35 -2.22
C GLU A 52 -1.98 -14.45 -3.46
N GLY A 53 -1.97 -13.13 -3.26
CA GLY A 53 -1.95 -12.16 -4.36
C GLY A 53 -0.87 -12.53 -5.41
N PRO A 54 -0.96 -11.99 -6.63
CA PRO A 54 -0.10 -12.38 -7.75
C PRO A 54 1.37 -12.25 -7.33
N ARG A 55 2.08 -13.39 -7.26
CA ARG A 55 3.53 -13.41 -7.02
C ARG A 55 4.22 -13.35 -8.37
N ALA A 56 5.05 -12.35 -8.57
CA ALA A 56 5.94 -12.31 -9.72
C ALA A 56 6.91 -13.49 -9.71
N SER A 57 7.23 -14.00 -10.89
CA SER A 57 8.30 -15.00 -11.04
C SER A 57 9.67 -14.30 -10.95
N PHE A 58 10.69 -15.04 -10.54
CA PHE A 58 12.07 -14.51 -10.52
C PHE A 58 12.51 -13.97 -11.90
N LYS A 59 11.98 -14.55 -12.99
CA LYS A 59 12.25 -14.09 -14.36
C LYS A 59 11.75 -12.67 -14.61
N GLN A 60 10.67 -12.25 -13.97
CA GLN A 60 10.10 -10.89 -14.10
C GLN A 60 10.90 -9.86 -13.30
N LEU A 61 11.68 -10.29 -12.30
CA LEU A 61 12.60 -9.42 -11.57
C LEU A 61 13.87 -9.12 -12.37
N LEU A 62 14.31 -10.04 -13.24
CA LEU A 62 15.54 -9.91 -14.02
C LEU A 62 15.65 -8.63 -14.84
N PRO A 63 14.61 -8.15 -15.57
CA PRO A 63 14.69 -6.89 -16.31
C PRO A 63 15.08 -5.70 -15.44
N PHE A 64 14.51 -5.60 -14.24
CA PHE A 64 14.81 -4.52 -13.29
C PHE A 64 16.25 -4.60 -12.75
N ILE A 65 16.75 -5.83 -12.53
CA ILE A 65 18.13 -6.06 -12.12
C ILE A 65 19.10 -5.73 -13.27
N PHE A 66 18.80 -6.17 -14.50
CA PHE A 66 19.68 -5.98 -15.67
C PHE A 66 19.58 -4.60 -16.31
N GLU A 67 18.70 -3.71 -15.89
CA GLU A 67 18.68 -2.31 -16.31
C GLU A 67 20.07 -1.67 -16.10
N HIS A 68 20.79 -2.05 -15.02
CA HIS A 68 22.12 -1.55 -14.67
C HIS A 68 23.22 -2.62 -14.78
N LYS A 69 23.19 -3.46 -15.83
CA LYS A 69 24.10 -4.63 -16.01
C LYS A 69 25.59 -4.34 -15.86
N ARG A 70 26.06 -3.14 -16.24
CA ARG A 70 27.48 -2.75 -16.10
C ARG A 70 27.87 -2.60 -14.62
N ILE A 71 27.04 -1.94 -13.83
CA ILE A 71 27.29 -1.75 -12.41
C ILE A 71 27.20 -3.09 -11.68
N LEU A 72 26.21 -3.92 -12.04
CA LEU A 72 26.05 -5.26 -11.49
C LEU A 72 27.28 -6.14 -11.74
N ALA A 73 27.84 -6.10 -12.95
CA ALA A 73 29.09 -6.82 -13.26
C ALA A 73 30.25 -6.34 -12.38
N VAL A 74 30.40 -5.04 -12.17
CA VAL A 74 31.43 -4.48 -11.27
C VAL A 74 31.19 -4.96 -9.83
N VAL A 75 29.96 -4.95 -9.35
CA VAL A 75 29.61 -5.45 -8.00
C VAL A 75 29.96 -6.92 -7.85
N ILE A 76 29.66 -7.77 -8.85
CA ILE A 76 30.02 -9.20 -8.80
C ILE A 76 31.52 -9.38 -8.74
N VAL A 77 32.29 -8.66 -9.55
CA VAL A 77 33.76 -8.70 -9.52
C VAL A 77 34.28 -8.26 -8.15
N LEU A 78 33.75 -7.16 -7.59
CA LEU A 78 34.11 -6.69 -6.25
C LEU A 78 33.75 -7.72 -5.17
N SER A 79 32.61 -8.42 -5.29
CA SER A 79 32.21 -9.50 -4.38
C SER A 79 33.20 -10.66 -4.42
N ILE A 80 33.66 -11.07 -5.62
CA ILE A 80 34.65 -12.15 -5.78
C ILE A 80 35.99 -11.74 -5.18
N VAL A 81 36.48 -10.54 -5.50
CA VAL A 81 37.75 -10.02 -4.97
C VAL A 81 37.68 -9.85 -3.45
N GLY A 82 36.56 -9.31 -2.93
CA GLY A 82 36.34 -9.17 -1.50
C GLY A 82 36.28 -10.51 -0.75
N ALA A 83 35.59 -11.50 -1.33
CA ALA A 83 35.57 -12.86 -0.78
C ALA A 83 36.96 -13.51 -0.77
N ALA A 84 37.71 -13.39 -1.86
CA ALA A 84 39.09 -13.88 -1.94
C ALA A 84 40.02 -13.20 -0.92
N ALA A 85 39.89 -11.89 -0.76
CA ALA A 85 40.64 -11.13 0.24
C ALA A 85 40.28 -11.57 1.68
N SER A 86 38.99 -11.78 1.96
CA SER A 86 38.53 -12.26 3.26
C SER A 86 39.02 -13.69 3.55
N LEU A 87 39.01 -14.60 2.57
CA LEU A 87 39.51 -15.96 2.70
C LEU A 87 41.07 -16.01 2.87
N ALA A 88 41.79 -15.03 2.31
CA ALA A 88 43.24 -14.93 2.47
C ALA A 88 43.65 -14.55 3.90
N GLN A 89 42.82 -13.85 4.68
CA GLN A 89 43.15 -13.43 6.05
C GLN A 89 43.49 -14.61 6.98
N PRO A 90 42.65 -15.65 7.15
CA PRO A 90 42.97 -16.80 7.99
C PRO A 90 44.23 -17.53 7.53
N LEU A 91 44.44 -17.63 6.21
CA LEU A 91 45.63 -18.29 5.65
C LEU A 91 46.92 -17.52 5.98
N LEU A 92 46.91 -16.21 5.86
CA LEU A 92 48.04 -15.36 6.22
C LEU A 92 48.32 -15.39 7.73
N VAL A 93 47.28 -15.43 8.56
CA VAL A 93 47.44 -15.61 10.02
C VAL A 93 48.05 -16.96 10.33
N GLY A 94 47.64 -18.05 9.64
CA GLY A 94 48.26 -19.36 9.78
C GLY A 94 49.75 -19.33 9.41
N GLN A 95 50.11 -18.70 8.29
CA GLN A 95 51.54 -18.52 7.91
C GLN A 95 52.31 -17.69 8.92
N LEU A 96 51.69 -16.66 9.51
CA LEU A 96 52.32 -15.85 10.55
C LEU A 96 52.66 -16.69 11.80
N ILE A 97 51.72 -17.53 12.25
CA ILE A 97 51.89 -18.43 13.38
C ILE A 97 53.03 -19.44 13.11
N ASP A 98 53.04 -20.02 11.92
CA ASP A 98 54.08 -20.98 11.51
C ASP A 98 55.49 -20.34 11.51
N ARG A 99 55.62 -19.09 11.02
CA ARG A 99 56.87 -18.34 11.04
C ARG A 99 57.31 -17.94 12.45
N VAL A 100 56.36 -17.59 13.33
CA VAL A 100 56.67 -17.35 14.76
C VAL A 100 57.26 -18.62 15.39
N GLY A 101 56.63 -19.76 15.15
CA GLY A 101 57.13 -21.05 15.68
C GLY A 101 58.52 -21.42 15.16
N LYS A 102 58.90 -20.96 13.97
CA LYS A 102 60.20 -21.16 13.33
C LYS A 102 61.19 -20.02 13.61
N SER A 103 60.85 -19.03 14.47
CA SER A 103 61.68 -17.85 14.80
C SER A 103 62.11 -17.04 13.57
N GLN A 104 61.29 -16.98 12.52
CA GLN A 104 61.55 -16.25 11.27
C GLN A 104 61.03 -14.81 11.33
N GLY A 105 61.62 -13.91 10.53
CA GLY A 105 61.19 -12.50 10.46
C GLY A 105 59.74 -12.32 10.01
N LEU A 106 58.95 -11.50 10.70
CA LEU A 106 57.50 -11.33 10.54
C LEU A 106 57.10 -10.07 9.75
N GLY A 107 58.03 -9.11 9.60
CA GLY A 107 57.69 -7.72 9.20
C GLY A 107 56.81 -7.60 7.93
N MET A 108 57.14 -8.33 6.88
CA MET A 108 56.40 -8.25 5.61
C MET A 108 55.00 -8.86 5.70
N LEU A 109 54.78 -9.94 6.47
CA LEU A 109 53.46 -10.56 6.62
C LEU A 109 52.47 -9.70 7.42
N VAL A 110 52.97 -9.02 8.45
CA VAL A 110 52.17 -8.12 9.27
C VAL A 110 51.67 -6.94 8.40
N TRP A 111 52.56 -6.34 7.62
CA TRP A 111 52.16 -5.27 6.70
C TRP A 111 51.22 -5.76 5.62
N ALA A 112 51.40 -6.98 5.09
CA ALA A 112 50.47 -7.59 4.14
C ALA A 112 49.06 -7.80 4.74
N LEU A 113 48.96 -8.25 5.97
CA LEU A 113 47.67 -8.39 6.70
C LEU A 113 47.00 -7.03 6.90
N ILE A 114 47.76 -6.02 7.37
CA ILE A 114 47.21 -4.67 7.56
C ILE A 114 46.70 -4.11 6.22
N ALA A 115 47.50 -4.21 5.16
CA ALA A 115 47.13 -3.77 3.82
C ALA A 115 45.89 -4.51 3.32
N LEU A 116 45.80 -5.83 3.52
CA LEU A 116 44.65 -6.64 3.10
C LEU A 116 43.36 -6.22 3.81
N VAL A 117 43.44 -5.94 5.15
CA VAL A 117 42.27 -5.45 5.90
C VAL A 117 41.82 -4.08 5.39
N ILE A 118 42.74 -3.15 5.14
CA ILE A 118 42.42 -1.83 4.63
C ILE A 118 41.80 -1.94 3.23
N VAL A 119 42.44 -2.69 2.34
CA VAL A 119 41.95 -2.87 0.96
C VAL A 119 40.58 -3.55 0.96
N SER A 120 40.36 -4.61 1.71
CA SER A 120 39.07 -5.30 1.80
C SER A 120 37.96 -4.40 2.36
N SER A 121 38.28 -3.54 3.34
CA SER A 121 37.34 -2.58 3.90
C SER A 121 36.94 -1.50 2.88
N VAL A 122 37.89 -0.96 2.12
CA VAL A 122 37.64 0.03 1.06
C VAL A 122 36.80 -0.60 -0.07
N LEU A 123 37.16 -1.83 -0.50
CA LEU A 123 36.38 -2.55 -1.52
C LEU A 123 34.94 -2.78 -1.07
N SER A 124 34.75 -3.25 0.16
CA SER A 124 33.42 -3.48 0.74
C SER A 124 32.61 -2.19 0.82
N GLY A 125 33.22 -1.09 1.27
CA GLY A 125 32.57 0.23 1.30
C GLY A 125 32.13 0.70 -0.08
N TYR A 126 33.02 0.56 -1.09
CA TYR A 126 32.71 0.95 -2.46
C TYR A 126 31.63 0.06 -3.09
N GLN A 127 31.69 -1.25 -2.86
CA GLN A 127 30.67 -2.20 -3.27
C GLN A 127 29.30 -1.83 -2.68
N HIS A 128 29.26 -1.55 -1.37
CA HIS A 128 28.03 -1.17 -0.69
C HIS A 128 27.43 0.13 -1.25
N TYR A 129 28.29 1.14 -1.53
CA TYR A 129 27.89 2.37 -2.20
C TYR A 129 27.25 2.12 -3.58
N LEU A 130 27.90 1.30 -4.42
CA LEU A 130 27.38 0.98 -5.76
C LEU A 130 26.01 0.28 -5.69
N LEU A 131 25.83 -0.62 -4.75
CA LEU A 131 24.57 -1.34 -4.54
C LEU A 131 23.46 -0.43 -4.06
N GLN A 132 23.75 0.44 -3.07
CA GLN A 132 22.77 1.41 -2.60
C GLN A 132 22.36 2.38 -3.72
N ARG A 133 23.34 2.91 -4.47
CA ARG A 133 23.08 3.78 -5.60
C ARG A 133 22.21 3.10 -6.67
N THR A 134 22.51 1.84 -6.99
CA THR A 134 21.73 1.09 -7.99
C THR A 134 20.34 0.78 -7.47
N GLY A 135 20.22 0.39 -6.21
CA GLY A 135 18.93 0.14 -5.56
C GLY A 135 18.02 1.37 -5.58
N THR A 136 18.55 2.56 -5.25
CA THR A 136 17.77 3.81 -5.33
C THR A 136 17.40 4.17 -6.77
N ALA A 137 18.25 3.89 -7.76
CA ALA A 137 17.94 4.11 -9.17
C ALA A 137 16.79 3.21 -9.65
N VAL A 138 16.78 1.93 -9.28
CA VAL A 138 15.69 1.00 -9.62
C VAL A 138 14.37 1.43 -8.96
N VAL A 139 14.39 1.86 -7.70
CA VAL A 139 13.20 2.38 -7.02
C VAL A 139 12.66 3.61 -7.74
N TYR A 140 13.53 4.55 -8.13
CA TYR A 140 13.14 5.74 -8.87
C TYR A 140 12.51 5.40 -10.22
N SER A 141 13.14 4.52 -11.00
CA SER A 141 12.64 4.06 -12.31
C SER A 141 11.27 3.39 -12.17
N SER A 142 11.12 2.49 -11.19
CA SER A 142 9.85 1.81 -10.91
C SER A 142 8.75 2.78 -10.48
N ARG A 143 9.05 3.75 -9.60
CA ARG A 143 8.10 4.79 -9.18
C ARG A 143 7.64 5.63 -10.36
N ARG A 144 8.57 6.07 -11.19
CA ARG A 144 8.25 6.88 -12.37
C ARG A 144 7.32 6.15 -13.33
N GLN A 145 7.59 4.87 -13.61
CA GLN A 145 6.75 4.04 -14.47
C GLN A 145 5.36 3.83 -13.87
N LEU A 146 5.30 3.54 -12.57
CA LEU A 146 4.05 3.28 -11.87
C LEU A 146 3.18 4.54 -11.76
N ILE A 147 3.77 5.69 -11.43
CA ILE A 147 3.07 6.98 -11.40
C ILE A 147 2.51 7.30 -12.78
N ALA A 148 3.34 7.21 -13.83
CA ALA A 148 2.87 7.45 -15.19
C ALA A 148 1.71 6.51 -15.57
N ARG A 149 1.77 5.22 -15.18
CA ARG A 149 0.69 4.27 -15.45
C ARG A 149 -0.57 4.62 -14.68
N ILE A 150 -0.49 4.89 -13.38
CA ILE A 150 -1.64 5.18 -12.52
C ILE A 150 -2.43 6.37 -13.08
N PHE A 151 -1.76 7.46 -13.46
CA PHE A 151 -2.44 8.65 -14.01
C PHE A 151 -3.08 8.44 -15.39
N HIS A 152 -2.79 7.33 -16.06
CA HIS A 152 -3.40 6.96 -17.35
C HIS A 152 -4.35 5.76 -17.26
N LEU A 153 -4.65 5.28 -16.03
CA LEU A 153 -5.64 4.21 -15.84
C LEU A 153 -7.06 4.71 -16.09
N PRO A 154 -7.94 3.87 -16.65
CA PRO A 154 -9.36 4.20 -16.74
C PRO A 154 -10.00 4.29 -15.35
N ILE A 155 -11.00 5.15 -15.21
CA ILE A 155 -11.72 5.39 -13.94
C ILE A 155 -12.25 4.10 -13.30
N ARG A 156 -12.68 3.13 -14.10
CA ARG A 156 -13.14 1.82 -13.61
C ARG A 156 -12.12 1.13 -12.66
N GLU A 157 -10.82 1.39 -12.83
CA GLU A 157 -9.77 0.81 -12.00
C GLU A 157 -9.67 1.51 -10.63
N PHE A 158 -10.00 2.81 -10.58
CA PHE A 158 -10.11 3.57 -9.33
C PHE A 158 -11.40 3.20 -8.58
N ASP A 159 -12.52 3.01 -9.29
CA ASP A 159 -13.79 2.60 -8.70
C ASP A 159 -13.75 1.15 -8.16
N ALA A 160 -12.88 0.30 -8.73
CA ALA A 160 -12.71 -1.10 -8.32
C ALA A 160 -11.66 -1.29 -7.22
N ARG A 161 -10.81 -0.30 -6.93
CA ARG A 161 -9.68 -0.41 -5.99
C ARG A 161 -9.69 0.71 -4.96
N ARG A 162 -9.19 0.43 -3.77
CA ARG A 162 -8.98 1.48 -2.76
C ARG A 162 -7.79 2.35 -3.16
N THR A 163 -7.96 3.67 -3.11
CA THR A 163 -6.88 4.65 -3.40
C THR A 163 -5.62 4.38 -2.58
N GLY A 164 -5.78 4.01 -1.29
CA GLY A 164 -4.67 3.67 -0.41
C GLY A 164 -3.83 2.48 -0.89
N ASP A 165 -4.43 1.51 -1.60
CA ASP A 165 -3.69 0.40 -2.21
C ASP A 165 -2.77 0.89 -3.33
N LEU A 166 -3.25 1.74 -4.22
CA LEU A 166 -2.45 2.33 -5.30
C LEU A 166 -1.30 3.20 -4.75
N VAL A 167 -1.57 4.01 -3.73
CA VAL A 167 -0.55 4.83 -3.04
C VAL A 167 0.50 3.94 -2.37
N SER A 168 0.09 2.86 -1.69
CA SER A 168 1.01 1.90 -1.06
C SER A 168 1.92 1.22 -2.08
N ARG A 169 1.42 0.91 -3.29
CA ARG A 169 2.23 0.33 -4.37
C ARG A 169 3.34 1.28 -4.83
N VAL A 170 3.06 2.58 -4.90
CA VAL A 170 4.09 3.60 -5.25
C VAL A 170 5.10 3.80 -4.12
N GLY A 171 4.65 3.83 -2.88
CA GLY A 171 5.49 4.12 -1.71
C GLY A 171 6.23 2.87 -1.20
N THR A 172 5.49 1.93 -0.66
CA THR A 172 6.02 0.78 0.08
C THR A 172 6.53 -0.31 -0.84
N ASP A 173 5.73 -0.75 -1.83
CA ASP A 173 6.10 -1.89 -2.68
C ASP A 173 7.33 -1.62 -3.53
N THR A 174 7.47 -0.40 -4.08
CA THR A 174 8.69 -0.04 -4.82
C THR A 174 9.93 -0.05 -3.93
N THR A 175 9.80 0.31 -2.65
CA THR A 175 10.89 0.28 -1.68
C THR A 175 11.35 -1.14 -1.38
N LEU A 176 10.46 -2.15 -1.42
CA LEU A 176 10.84 -3.54 -1.23
C LEU A 176 11.74 -4.08 -2.36
N LEU A 177 11.70 -3.49 -3.56
CA LEU A 177 12.62 -3.84 -4.65
C LEU A 177 14.07 -3.46 -4.33
N TYR A 178 14.28 -2.40 -3.52
CA TYR A 178 15.61 -2.01 -3.06
C TYR A 178 16.30 -3.12 -2.25
N ALA A 179 15.55 -3.81 -1.39
CA ALA A 179 16.09 -4.85 -0.52
C ALA A 179 16.68 -6.05 -1.30
N VAL A 180 16.14 -6.38 -2.49
CA VAL A 180 16.70 -7.45 -3.32
C VAL A 180 18.09 -7.12 -3.83
N LEU A 181 18.29 -5.88 -4.25
CA LEU A 181 19.58 -5.45 -4.83
C LEU A 181 20.63 -5.30 -3.72
N THR A 182 20.25 -4.75 -2.58
CA THR A 182 21.21 -4.48 -1.49
C THR A 182 21.46 -5.69 -0.62
N GLN A 183 20.42 -6.43 -0.21
CA GLN A 183 20.53 -7.59 0.69
C GLN A 183 20.54 -8.92 -0.07
N GLY A 184 19.71 -9.04 -1.10
CA GLY A 184 19.57 -10.30 -1.85
C GLY A 184 20.80 -10.63 -2.69
N LEU A 185 21.28 -9.69 -3.49
CA LEU A 185 22.40 -9.91 -4.42
C LEU A 185 23.76 -9.72 -3.75
N ALA A 186 23.94 -8.64 -2.96
CA ALA A 186 25.22 -8.35 -2.34
C ALA A 186 25.60 -9.36 -1.29
N ASP A 187 24.69 -9.53 -0.32
CA ASP A 187 24.94 -10.44 0.80
C ASP A 187 24.85 -11.90 0.34
N GLY A 188 23.97 -12.20 -0.63
CA GLY A 188 23.79 -13.55 -1.13
C GLY A 188 25.03 -14.06 -1.88
N VAL A 189 25.51 -13.32 -2.89
CA VAL A 189 26.65 -13.77 -3.71
C VAL A 189 27.94 -13.81 -2.89
N GLY A 190 28.24 -12.74 -2.12
CA GLY A 190 29.41 -12.68 -1.28
C GLY A 190 29.42 -13.78 -0.21
N SER A 191 28.28 -13.99 0.45
CA SER A 191 28.13 -15.01 1.50
C SER A 191 28.27 -16.44 0.95
N VAL A 192 27.70 -16.73 -0.23
CA VAL A 192 27.86 -18.05 -0.86
C VAL A 192 29.31 -18.31 -1.22
N LEU A 193 30.01 -17.33 -1.78
CA LEU A 193 31.43 -17.45 -2.13
C LEU A 193 32.31 -17.63 -0.88
N LEU A 194 32.07 -16.87 0.18
CA LEU A 194 32.78 -17.00 1.45
C LEU A 194 32.54 -18.35 2.11
N PHE A 195 31.28 -18.79 2.14
CA PHE A 195 30.91 -20.09 2.71
C PHE A 195 31.54 -21.26 1.93
N ALA A 196 31.43 -21.26 0.61
CA ALA A 196 32.00 -22.29 -0.24
C ALA A 196 33.55 -22.28 -0.15
N GLY A 197 34.16 -21.08 -0.19
CA GLY A 197 35.61 -20.95 -0.07
C GLY A 197 36.15 -21.39 1.30
N ALA A 198 35.45 -21.07 2.39
CA ALA A 198 35.79 -21.54 3.73
C ALA A 198 35.68 -23.07 3.84
N LEU A 199 34.61 -23.68 3.30
CA LEU A 199 34.46 -25.14 3.25
C LEU A 199 35.59 -25.83 2.47
N ILE A 200 35.96 -25.29 1.33
CA ILE A 200 37.06 -25.83 0.51
C ILE A 200 38.39 -25.70 1.28
N ALA A 201 38.64 -24.54 1.87
CA ALA A 201 39.88 -24.33 2.67
C ALA A 201 39.94 -25.28 3.86
N MET A 202 38.86 -25.47 4.61
CA MET A 202 38.77 -26.41 5.73
C MET A 202 38.93 -27.86 5.26
N ALA A 203 38.39 -28.25 4.09
CA ALA A 203 38.56 -29.57 3.51
C ALA A 203 40.03 -29.88 3.15
N ILE A 204 40.78 -28.86 2.68
CA ILE A 204 42.20 -28.98 2.37
C ILE A 204 43.04 -29.11 3.64
N ILE A 205 42.65 -28.40 4.72
CA ILE A 205 43.40 -28.43 5.99
C ILE A 205 43.18 -29.79 6.68
N ASP A 206 41.95 -30.21 6.90
CA ASP A 206 41.61 -31.48 7.52
C ASP A 206 40.17 -31.93 7.18
N PRO A 207 39.97 -32.90 6.32
CA PRO A 207 38.66 -33.37 5.90
C PRO A 207 37.90 -34.10 7.03
N LEU A 208 38.58 -34.70 8.02
CA LEU A 208 37.94 -35.38 9.14
C LEU A 208 37.30 -34.37 10.09
N LEU A 209 38.03 -33.31 10.45
CA LEU A 209 37.49 -32.21 11.27
C LEU A 209 36.32 -31.53 10.58
N LEU A 210 36.42 -31.29 9.27
CA LEU A 210 35.30 -30.74 8.49
C LEU A 210 34.07 -31.63 8.54
N LEU A 211 34.22 -32.97 8.37
CA LEU A 211 33.09 -33.88 8.41
C LEU A 211 32.35 -33.82 9.75
N LEU A 212 33.10 -33.81 10.86
CA LEU A 212 32.52 -33.73 12.20
C LEU A 212 31.75 -32.43 12.41
N ILE A 213 32.28 -31.31 11.94
CA ILE A 213 31.60 -30.01 12.02
C ILE A 213 30.35 -29.98 11.12
N LEU A 214 30.42 -30.55 9.92
CA LEU A 214 29.25 -30.62 9.01
C LEU A 214 28.10 -31.40 9.65
N VAL A 215 28.36 -32.45 10.42
CA VAL A 215 27.31 -33.17 11.16
C VAL A 215 26.66 -32.22 12.19
N VAL A 216 27.45 -31.51 13.01
CA VAL A 216 26.91 -30.59 14.01
C VAL A 216 26.12 -29.47 13.37
N ILE A 217 26.65 -28.85 12.30
CA ILE A 217 25.98 -27.77 11.58
C ILE A 217 24.67 -28.27 10.93
N THR A 218 24.68 -29.47 10.33
CA THR A 218 23.48 -30.04 9.71
C THR A 218 22.37 -30.28 10.73
N VAL A 219 22.69 -30.85 11.89
CA VAL A 219 21.71 -31.02 12.98
C VAL A 219 21.16 -29.68 13.44
N SER A 220 22.02 -28.67 13.58
CA SER A 220 21.59 -27.31 13.94
C SER A 220 20.67 -26.70 12.89
N ILE A 221 21.05 -26.76 11.60
CA ILE A 221 20.22 -26.22 10.51
C ILE A 221 18.86 -26.91 10.46
N VAL A 222 18.80 -28.24 10.55
CA VAL A 222 17.53 -28.97 10.58
C VAL A 222 16.67 -28.51 11.75
N THR A 223 17.24 -28.35 12.93
CA THR A 223 16.52 -27.88 14.13
C THR A 223 16.00 -26.46 13.92
N VAL A 224 16.81 -25.54 13.42
CA VAL A 224 16.42 -24.15 13.13
C VAL A 224 15.34 -24.07 12.05
N VAL A 225 15.41 -24.89 11.01
CA VAL A 225 14.36 -24.95 9.94
C VAL A 225 13.04 -25.46 10.50
N LEU A 226 13.06 -26.47 11.36
CA LEU A 226 11.85 -26.97 12.05
C LEU A 226 11.23 -25.90 12.96
N LEU A 227 12.03 -25.20 13.75
CA LEU A 227 11.57 -24.07 14.56
C LEU A 227 11.03 -22.92 13.68
N GLY A 228 11.72 -22.59 12.61
CA GLY A 228 11.34 -21.56 11.66
C GLY A 228 10.01 -21.84 10.96
N SER A 229 9.68 -23.11 10.70
CA SER A 229 8.39 -23.49 10.16
C SER A 229 7.24 -23.16 11.12
N ARG A 230 7.41 -23.41 12.41
CA ARG A 230 6.45 -23.07 13.46
C ARG A 230 6.31 -21.55 13.65
N ILE A 231 7.43 -20.83 13.60
CA ILE A 231 7.45 -19.36 13.66
C ILE A 231 6.65 -18.78 12.48
N ARG A 232 6.85 -19.27 11.25
CA ARG A 232 6.10 -18.78 10.07
C ARG A 232 4.59 -18.92 10.22
N VAL A 233 4.10 -20.07 10.69
CA VAL A 233 2.67 -20.28 10.91
C VAL A 233 2.13 -19.32 11.97
N ALA A 234 2.83 -19.16 13.08
CA ALA A 234 2.43 -18.24 14.14
C ALA A 234 2.51 -16.76 13.69
N SER A 235 3.52 -16.38 12.90
CA SER A 235 3.65 -15.03 12.34
C SER A 235 2.51 -14.69 11.37
N ALA A 236 2.06 -15.65 10.56
CA ALA A 236 0.89 -15.45 9.72
C ALA A 236 -0.39 -15.21 10.55
N GLN A 237 -0.57 -15.93 11.66
CA GLN A 237 -1.67 -15.68 12.59
C GLN A 237 -1.55 -14.31 13.27
N GLN A 238 -0.36 -13.90 13.65
CA GLN A 238 -0.12 -12.58 14.24
C GLN A 238 -0.47 -11.47 13.27
N GLN A 239 -0.11 -11.60 11.98
CA GLN A 239 -0.43 -10.63 10.94
C GLN A 239 -1.95 -10.42 10.82
N VAL A 240 -2.74 -11.50 10.87
CA VAL A 240 -4.21 -11.43 10.87
C VAL A 240 -4.71 -10.67 12.11
N LYS A 241 -4.20 -11.01 13.31
CA LYS A 241 -4.65 -10.36 14.56
C LYS A 241 -4.24 -8.88 14.64
N VAL A 242 -3.08 -8.51 14.10
CA VAL A 242 -2.66 -7.11 13.99
C VAL A 242 -3.53 -6.37 12.96
N GLY A 243 -3.93 -7.02 11.87
CA GLY A 243 -4.89 -6.46 10.90
C GLY A 243 -6.26 -6.18 11.53
N GLU A 244 -6.82 -7.14 12.29
CA GLU A 244 -8.07 -6.96 13.04
C GLU A 244 -7.97 -5.79 14.05
N LEU A 245 -6.84 -5.67 14.76
CA LEU A 245 -6.56 -4.55 15.66
C LEU A 245 -6.52 -3.22 14.91
N ALA A 246 -5.79 -3.15 13.80
CA ALA A 246 -5.68 -1.93 12.99
C ALA A 246 -7.06 -1.46 12.50
N SER A 247 -7.88 -2.36 11.96
CA SER A 247 -9.25 -2.05 11.53
C SER A 247 -10.13 -1.60 12.70
N GLY A 248 -9.97 -2.20 13.90
CA GLY A 248 -10.68 -1.78 15.11
C GLY A 248 -10.31 -0.35 15.53
N VAL A 249 -9.02 -0.01 15.50
CA VAL A 249 -8.52 1.34 15.80
C VAL A 249 -9.01 2.35 14.77
N GLU A 250 -8.89 2.04 13.47
CA GLU A 250 -9.31 2.90 12.37
C GLU A 250 -10.79 3.25 12.49
N ARG A 251 -11.65 2.27 12.75
CA ARG A 251 -13.09 2.48 12.99
C ARG A 251 -13.34 3.40 14.19
N ALA A 252 -12.71 3.12 15.35
CA ALA A 252 -12.92 3.88 16.57
C ALA A 252 -12.45 5.34 16.44
N VAL A 253 -11.29 5.56 15.80
CA VAL A 253 -10.70 6.89 15.58
C VAL A 253 -11.47 7.64 14.50
N GLY A 254 -11.82 7.00 13.39
CA GLY A 254 -12.61 7.61 12.31
C GLY A 254 -13.98 8.11 12.79
N SER A 255 -14.56 7.43 13.78
CA SER A 255 -15.85 7.81 14.37
C SER A 255 -15.74 8.40 15.78
N ILE A 256 -14.58 8.99 16.15
CA ILE A 256 -14.29 9.41 17.55
C ILE A 256 -15.31 10.40 18.13
N ARG A 257 -15.84 11.31 17.30
CA ARG A 257 -16.88 12.26 17.73
C ARG A 257 -18.17 11.53 18.13
N THR A 258 -18.59 10.54 17.35
CA THR A 258 -19.77 9.72 17.63
C THR A 258 -19.57 8.84 18.86
N VAL A 259 -18.40 8.20 19.00
CA VAL A 259 -18.03 7.41 20.18
C VAL A 259 -18.13 8.25 21.44
N ARG A 260 -17.59 9.46 21.44
CA ARG A 260 -17.66 10.36 22.59
C ARG A 260 -19.08 10.87 22.87
N ALA A 261 -19.79 11.31 21.83
CA ALA A 261 -21.17 11.81 21.97
C ALA A 261 -22.13 10.75 22.49
N SER A 262 -21.89 9.47 22.16
CA SER A 262 -22.70 8.33 22.64
C SER A 262 -22.24 7.78 23.99
N GLY A 263 -21.24 8.38 24.66
CA GLY A 263 -20.69 7.87 25.92
C GLY A 263 -20.06 6.47 25.83
N ALA A 264 -19.67 6.04 24.62
CA ALA A 264 -19.20 4.67 24.33
C ALA A 264 -17.68 4.50 24.48
N THR A 265 -16.95 5.48 24.98
CA THR A 265 -15.48 5.51 25.03
C THR A 265 -14.89 4.27 25.70
N GLU A 266 -15.34 3.94 26.93
CA GLU A 266 -14.83 2.79 27.68
C GLU A 266 -15.16 1.46 27.01
N ARG A 267 -16.32 1.34 26.39
CA ARG A 267 -16.71 0.14 25.63
C ARG A 267 -15.79 -0.09 24.43
N GLU A 268 -15.50 0.96 23.65
CA GLU A 268 -14.61 0.86 22.50
C GLU A 268 -13.14 0.63 22.93
N VAL A 269 -12.68 1.27 24.00
CA VAL A 269 -11.35 0.99 24.60
C VAL A 269 -11.23 -0.49 24.95
N ASN A 270 -12.21 -1.04 25.64
CA ASN A 270 -12.20 -2.45 26.04
C ASN A 270 -12.24 -3.39 24.81
N ALA A 271 -13.05 -3.09 23.81
CA ALA A 271 -13.13 -3.87 22.57
C ALA A 271 -11.79 -3.89 21.81
N VAL A 272 -11.19 -2.73 21.59
CA VAL A 272 -9.91 -2.60 20.88
C VAL A 272 -8.75 -3.20 21.70
N THR A 273 -8.75 -3.03 23.03
CA THR A 273 -7.78 -3.65 23.93
C THR A 273 -7.90 -5.18 23.92
N GLY A 274 -9.11 -5.72 23.76
CA GLY A 274 -9.34 -7.15 23.55
C GLY A 274 -8.58 -7.69 22.33
N LEU A 275 -8.70 -7.01 21.17
CA LEU A 275 -7.96 -7.34 19.94
C LEU A 275 -6.44 -7.25 20.14
N ALA A 276 -5.97 -6.21 20.85
CA ALA A 276 -4.56 -6.07 21.21
C ALA A 276 -4.06 -7.22 22.08
N THR A 277 -4.88 -7.69 23.02
CA THR A 277 -4.56 -8.84 23.90
C THR A 277 -4.45 -10.13 23.11
N GLU A 278 -5.31 -10.35 22.11
CA GLU A 278 -5.22 -11.50 21.21
C GLU A 278 -3.92 -11.46 20.38
N ALA A 279 -3.59 -10.30 19.78
CA ALA A 279 -2.35 -10.11 19.04
C ALA A 279 -1.13 -10.35 19.93
N TYR A 280 -1.13 -9.84 21.17
CA TYR A 280 -0.10 -10.08 22.17
C TYR A 280 0.06 -11.57 22.49
N GLY A 281 -1.04 -12.31 22.69
CA GLY A 281 -1.00 -13.75 22.97
C GLY A 281 -0.34 -14.57 21.87
N VAL A 282 -0.57 -14.19 20.61
CA VAL A 282 0.14 -14.81 19.46
C VAL A 282 1.62 -14.39 19.43
N GLY A 283 1.93 -13.11 19.71
CA GLY A 283 3.30 -12.60 19.81
C GLY A 283 4.12 -13.36 20.85
N VAL A 284 3.56 -13.62 22.04
CA VAL A 284 4.20 -14.42 23.08
C VAL A 284 4.48 -15.86 22.62
N ARG A 285 3.59 -16.48 21.83
CA ARG A 285 3.85 -17.80 21.25
C ARG A 285 5.03 -17.79 20.27
N ILE A 286 5.13 -16.76 19.45
CA ILE A 286 6.28 -16.56 18.55
C ILE A 286 7.55 -16.40 19.39
N ALA A 287 7.53 -15.53 20.39
CA ALA A 287 8.67 -15.28 21.27
C ALA A 287 9.19 -16.56 21.94
N LYS A 288 8.29 -17.43 22.45
CA LYS A 288 8.67 -18.72 23.04
C LYS A 288 9.43 -19.64 22.08
N VAL A 289 9.00 -19.68 20.80
CA VAL A 289 9.69 -20.53 19.81
C VAL A 289 10.97 -19.86 19.31
N SER A 290 10.95 -18.54 19.10
CA SER A 290 12.11 -17.76 18.65
C SER A 290 13.25 -17.77 19.68
N ALA A 291 12.89 -17.77 20.98
CA ALA A 291 13.86 -17.83 22.06
C ALA A 291 14.77 -19.08 22.02
N LEU A 292 14.34 -20.15 21.32
CA LEU A 292 15.14 -21.35 21.17
C LEU A 292 16.14 -21.27 20.00
N VAL A 293 15.95 -20.37 19.05
CA VAL A 293 16.77 -20.31 17.83
C VAL A 293 18.21 -19.90 18.16
N VAL A 294 18.39 -18.84 18.96
CA VAL A 294 19.72 -18.32 19.32
C VAL A 294 20.51 -19.33 20.18
N PRO A 295 19.95 -19.94 21.23
CA PRO A 295 20.65 -20.99 21.98
C PRO A 295 21.03 -22.20 21.14
N VAL A 296 20.16 -22.67 20.23
CA VAL A 296 20.50 -23.80 19.33
C VAL A 296 21.71 -23.47 18.46
N ALA A 297 21.76 -22.30 17.86
CA ALA A 297 22.89 -21.84 17.07
C ALA A 297 24.17 -21.67 17.95
N GLY A 298 24.04 -21.12 19.16
CA GLY A 298 25.11 -20.96 20.10
C GLY A 298 25.71 -22.29 20.60
N ILE A 299 24.84 -23.27 20.92
CA ILE A 299 25.27 -24.62 21.32
C ILE A 299 26.00 -25.30 20.16
N ALA A 300 25.47 -25.21 18.93
CA ALA A 300 26.14 -25.78 17.76
C ALA A 300 27.55 -25.20 17.58
N MET A 301 27.70 -23.89 17.76
CA MET A 301 29.00 -23.23 17.70
C MET A 301 29.97 -23.71 18.79
N GLN A 302 29.51 -23.78 20.04
CA GLN A 302 30.35 -24.25 21.16
C GLN A 302 30.75 -25.71 20.99
N VAL A 303 29.82 -26.59 20.58
CA VAL A 303 30.08 -27.99 20.29
C VAL A 303 31.10 -28.12 19.15
N SER A 304 30.91 -27.34 18.05
CA SER A 304 31.88 -27.32 16.94
C SER A 304 33.27 -26.91 17.40
N LEU A 305 33.37 -25.87 18.24
CA LEU A 305 34.65 -25.42 18.79
C LEU A 305 35.29 -26.47 19.71
N LEU A 306 34.51 -27.14 20.57
CA LEU A 306 34.99 -28.22 21.42
C LEU A 306 35.49 -29.43 20.63
N VAL A 307 34.76 -29.79 19.54
CA VAL A 307 35.19 -30.86 18.62
C VAL A 307 36.51 -30.49 17.94
N VAL A 308 36.64 -29.24 17.45
CA VAL A 308 37.90 -28.79 16.83
C VAL A 308 39.05 -28.76 17.81
N LEU A 309 38.85 -28.27 19.02
CA LEU A 309 39.89 -28.23 20.03
C LEU A 309 40.27 -29.64 20.56
N GLY A 310 39.28 -30.49 20.81
CA GLY A 310 39.49 -31.85 21.28
C GLY A 310 40.12 -32.76 20.22
N VAL A 311 39.41 -33.02 19.13
CA VAL A 311 39.89 -33.89 18.06
C VAL A 311 41.06 -33.27 17.32
N GLY A 312 41.00 -31.96 17.02
CA GLY A 312 42.08 -31.22 16.38
C GLY A 312 43.36 -31.20 17.24
N GLY A 313 43.23 -31.06 18.57
CA GLY A 313 44.35 -31.16 19.51
C GLY A 313 45.03 -32.53 19.46
N PHE A 314 44.26 -33.64 19.42
CA PHE A 314 44.83 -35.00 19.20
C PHE A 314 45.56 -35.08 17.87
N ARG A 315 44.99 -34.57 16.78
CA ARG A 315 45.61 -34.59 15.45
C ARG A 315 46.90 -33.73 15.38
N VAL A 316 46.99 -32.67 16.18
CA VAL A 316 48.25 -31.92 16.35
C VAL A 316 49.28 -32.76 17.13
N ALA A 317 48.88 -33.44 18.20
CA ALA A 317 49.75 -34.30 18.99
C ALA A 317 50.32 -35.47 18.17
N ASP A 318 49.47 -36.07 17.26
CA ASP A 318 49.86 -37.09 16.33
C ASP A 318 50.69 -36.59 15.13
N GLY A 319 50.93 -35.28 15.03
CA GLY A 319 51.69 -34.66 13.96
C GLY A 319 50.94 -34.61 12.59
N ALA A 320 49.64 -34.95 12.55
CA ALA A 320 48.84 -34.94 11.35
C ALA A 320 48.52 -33.52 10.82
N ILE A 321 48.38 -32.54 11.71
CA ILE A 321 48.21 -31.10 11.39
C ILE A 321 49.12 -30.26 12.32
N THR A 322 49.40 -29.01 11.88
CA THR A 322 50.17 -28.06 12.70
C THR A 322 49.24 -27.21 13.58
N ILE A 323 49.79 -26.60 14.64
CA ILE A 323 49.07 -25.62 15.47
C ILE A 323 48.57 -24.46 14.60
N ALA A 324 49.37 -24.00 13.64
CA ALA A 324 49.00 -22.96 12.68
C ALA A 324 47.76 -23.36 11.85
N SER A 325 47.73 -24.61 11.37
CA SER A 325 46.60 -25.17 10.64
C SER A 325 45.33 -25.25 11.50
N LEU A 326 45.44 -25.65 12.76
CA LEU A 326 44.32 -25.71 13.70
C LEU A 326 43.74 -24.34 13.98
N VAL A 327 44.59 -23.33 14.22
CA VAL A 327 44.12 -21.94 14.41
C VAL A 327 43.44 -21.40 13.14
N THR A 328 44.03 -21.65 11.97
CA THR A 328 43.44 -21.26 10.68
C THR A 328 42.05 -21.92 10.48
N PHE A 329 41.93 -23.18 10.85
CA PHE A 329 40.68 -23.92 10.79
C PHE A 329 39.61 -23.30 11.72
N ILE A 330 39.97 -22.92 12.94
CA ILE A 330 39.07 -22.23 13.87
C ILE A 330 38.63 -20.86 13.30
N MET A 331 39.52 -20.11 12.67
CA MET A 331 39.17 -18.84 12.02
C MET A 331 38.15 -19.03 10.88
N PHE A 332 38.33 -20.07 10.05
CA PHE A 332 37.33 -20.39 9.01
C PHE A 332 36.01 -20.83 9.61
N LEU A 333 36.01 -21.59 10.71
CA LEU A 333 34.80 -21.98 11.43
C LEU A 333 33.98 -20.73 11.87
N PHE A 334 34.65 -19.75 12.50
CA PHE A 334 34.01 -18.51 12.91
C PHE A 334 33.51 -17.69 11.71
N MET A 335 34.27 -17.70 10.62
CA MET A 335 33.94 -16.97 9.40
C MET A 335 32.69 -17.51 8.70
N MET A 336 32.33 -18.79 8.88
CA MET A 336 31.16 -19.42 8.28
C MET A 336 29.82 -19.00 8.91
N ILE A 337 29.82 -18.39 10.11
CA ILE A 337 28.59 -18.07 10.86
C ILE A 337 27.79 -16.97 10.18
N ALA A 338 28.45 -15.87 9.85
CA ALA A 338 27.80 -14.69 9.26
C ALA A 338 27.12 -15.01 7.91
N PRO A 339 27.76 -15.72 6.96
CA PRO A 339 27.12 -16.17 5.71
C PRO A 339 25.84 -16.99 5.87
N LEU A 340 25.74 -17.84 6.89
CA LEU A 340 24.53 -18.60 7.17
C LEU A 340 23.35 -17.69 7.50
N GLY A 341 23.58 -16.70 8.38
CA GLY A 341 22.55 -15.74 8.76
C GLY A 341 22.10 -14.85 7.59
N SER A 342 23.03 -14.31 6.81
CA SER A 342 22.75 -13.43 5.68
C SER A 342 22.04 -14.15 4.54
N THR A 343 22.31 -15.43 4.29
CA THR A 343 21.60 -16.23 3.28
C THR A 343 20.10 -16.34 3.56
N PHE A 344 19.71 -16.56 4.83
CA PHE A 344 18.28 -16.55 5.20
C PHE A 344 17.65 -15.18 5.03
N GLY A 345 18.35 -14.11 5.38
CA GLY A 345 17.92 -12.74 5.15
C GLY A 345 17.71 -12.45 3.65
N ALA A 346 18.66 -12.82 2.82
CA ALA A 346 18.60 -12.67 1.37
C ALA A 346 17.39 -13.40 0.75
N ILE A 347 17.13 -14.66 1.14
CA ILE A 347 15.95 -15.42 0.67
C ILE A 347 14.65 -14.70 1.07
N THR A 348 14.58 -14.20 2.29
CA THR A 348 13.40 -13.49 2.79
C THR A 348 13.16 -12.20 2.01
N SER A 349 14.20 -11.40 1.80
CA SER A 349 14.14 -10.14 1.03
C SER A 349 13.73 -10.38 -0.43
N VAL A 350 14.27 -11.43 -1.07
CA VAL A 350 13.85 -11.82 -2.44
C VAL A 350 12.38 -12.21 -2.48
N ASN A 351 11.89 -13.01 -1.53
CA ASN A 351 10.48 -13.41 -1.48
C ASN A 351 9.54 -12.20 -1.26
N GLN A 352 9.90 -11.27 -0.39
CA GLN A 352 9.14 -10.04 -0.16
C GLN A 352 9.08 -9.18 -1.42
N ALA A 353 10.21 -9.02 -2.10
CA ALA A 353 10.25 -8.23 -3.32
C ALA A 353 9.52 -8.90 -4.49
N LEU A 354 9.51 -10.24 -4.60
CA LEU A 354 8.69 -10.92 -5.60
C LEU A 354 7.19 -10.72 -5.36
N GLY A 355 6.77 -10.67 -4.09
CA GLY A 355 5.40 -10.30 -3.73
C GLY A 355 5.06 -8.87 -4.11
N ALA A 356 5.94 -7.92 -3.78
CA ALA A 356 5.78 -6.50 -4.14
C ALA A 356 5.78 -6.29 -5.67
N LEU A 357 6.71 -6.94 -6.38
CA LEU A 357 6.78 -6.88 -7.84
C LEU A 357 5.51 -7.40 -8.51
N GLY A 358 4.91 -8.48 -7.97
CA GLY A 358 3.63 -9.00 -8.48
C GLY A 358 2.52 -7.94 -8.42
N ARG A 359 2.42 -7.22 -7.30
CA ARG A 359 1.44 -6.13 -7.14
C ARG A 359 1.74 -4.92 -8.02
N ILE A 360 3.02 -4.59 -8.22
CA ILE A 360 3.44 -3.51 -9.13
C ILE A 360 3.08 -3.88 -10.57
N GLN A 361 3.41 -5.11 -11.02
CA GLN A 361 3.11 -5.57 -12.37
C GLN A 361 1.63 -5.65 -12.65
N GLU A 362 0.82 -6.07 -11.68
CA GLU A 362 -0.63 -6.03 -11.82
C GLU A 362 -1.14 -4.66 -12.29
N VAL A 363 -0.58 -3.56 -11.77
CA VAL A 363 -0.94 -2.20 -12.20
C VAL A 363 -0.30 -1.82 -13.53
N LEU A 364 0.97 -2.19 -13.73
CA LEU A 364 1.68 -1.88 -14.99
C LEU A 364 1.08 -2.59 -16.21
N ASP A 365 0.51 -3.78 -16.01
CA ASP A 365 -0.12 -4.58 -17.07
C ASP A 365 -1.55 -4.12 -17.41
N LEU A 366 -2.18 -3.26 -16.56
CA LEU A 366 -3.49 -2.69 -16.87
C LEU A 366 -3.40 -1.80 -18.11
N PRO A 367 -4.40 -1.82 -18.99
CA PRO A 367 -4.43 -0.94 -20.17
C PRO A 367 -4.59 0.52 -19.77
N ASN A 368 -4.07 1.44 -20.59
CA ASN A 368 -4.39 2.86 -20.49
C ASN A 368 -5.86 3.09 -20.81
N GLU A 369 -6.39 4.25 -20.39
CA GLU A 369 -7.77 4.64 -20.64
C GLU A 369 -8.13 4.68 -22.14
N ASP A 370 -7.17 5.04 -22.99
CA ASP A 370 -7.31 5.19 -24.44
C ASP A 370 -6.88 3.95 -25.27
N ALA A 371 -6.45 2.88 -24.61
CA ALA A 371 -5.85 1.72 -25.28
C ALA A 371 -6.77 1.08 -26.35
N ASP A 372 -8.06 1.03 -26.07
CA ASP A 372 -9.07 0.40 -26.94
C ASP A 372 -9.83 1.41 -27.83
N ASP A 373 -9.58 2.71 -27.70
CA ASP A 373 -10.38 3.76 -28.34
C ASP A 373 -10.40 3.64 -29.87
N ALA A 374 -9.29 3.36 -30.51
CA ALA A 374 -9.22 3.19 -31.96
C ALA A 374 -10.03 1.97 -32.45
N ALA A 375 -9.99 0.85 -31.71
CA ALA A 375 -10.74 -0.36 -32.04
C ALA A 375 -12.24 -0.18 -31.80
N ILE A 376 -12.61 0.55 -30.74
CA ILE A 376 -13.99 0.89 -30.42
C ILE A 376 -14.56 1.81 -31.50
N ALA A 377 -13.85 2.88 -31.87
CA ALA A 377 -14.26 3.81 -32.90
C ALA A 377 -14.45 3.12 -34.25
N ALA A 378 -13.55 2.23 -34.65
CA ALA A 378 -13.67 1.47 -35.91
C ALA A 378 -14.91 0.56 -35.91
N ARG A 379 -15.27 -0.07 -34.80
CA ARG A 379 -16.51 -0.88 -34.68
C ARG A 379 -17.75 -0.03 -34.80
N VAL A 380 -17.81 1.09 -34.10
CA VAL A 380 -18.94 2.02 -34.10
C VAL A 380 -19.20 2.58 -35.52
N VAL A 381 -18.12 2.94 -36.22
CA VAL A 381 -18.24 3.44 -37.63
C VAL A 381 -18.72 2.35 -38.59
N ALA A 382 -18.39 1.08 -38.31
CA ALA A 382 -18.83 -0.06 -39.13
C ALA A 382 -20.32 -0.45 -38.92
N GLU A 383 -20.93 -0.03 -37.80
CA GLU A 383 -22.34 -0.31 -37.51
C GLU A 383 -23.27 0.67 -38.26
N PRO A 384 -24.18 0.20 -39.17
CA PRO A 384 -25.00 1.08 -40.02
C PRO A 384 -25.94 2.01 -39.28
N ALA A 385 -26.28 1.69 -38.01
CA ALA A 385 -27.21 2.47 -37.19
C ALA A 385 -26.59 3.71 -36.55
N ALA A 386 -25.25 3.80 -36.50
CA ALA A 386 -24.50 4.87 -35.86
C ALA A 386 -23.99 5.95 -36.83
N ALA A 387 -24.38 5.88 -38.13
CA ALA A 387 -24.00 6.89 -39.10
C ALA A 387 -24.52 8.27 -38.69
N SER A 388 -23.56 9.12 -38.37
CA SER A 388 -23.65 10.55 -38.10
C SER A 388 -24.93 11.21 -38.64
N ARG A 389 -25.84 11.58 -37.76
CA ARG A 389 -26.86 12.57 -38.05
C ARG A 389 -26.25 13.98 -37.89
N ALA A 390 -25.18 14.26 -38.62
CA ALA A 390 -24.64 15.60 -38.70
C ALA A 390 -25.63 16.47 -39.47
N SER A 391 -26.68 16.95 -38.81
CA SER A 391 -27.63 17.94 -39.32
C SER A 391 -27.30 19.29 -38.68
N VAL A 392 -27.63 20.37 -39.37
CA VAL A 392 -27.51 21.76 -38.87
C VAL A 392 -28.29 21.95 -37.55
N ASP A 393 -29.22 21.04 -37.24
CA ASP A 393 -30.02 20.96 -36.01
C ASP A 393 -29.50 19.92 -34.98
N ALA A 394 -28.23 19.56 -34.98
CA ALA A 394 -27.70 18.61 -34.01
C ALA A 394 -27.85 19.16 -32.58
N ALA A 395 -28.39 18.32 -31.67
CA ALA A 395 -28.43 18.63 -30.24
C ALA A 395 -27.04 18.76 -29.68
N ALA A 396 -26.86 19.55 -28.61
CA ALA A 396 -25.60 19.58 -27.88
C ALA A 396 -25.24 18.19 -27.34
N ILE A 397 -26.24 17.48 -26.80
CA ILE A 397 -26.09 16.08 -26.34
C ILE A 397 -27.38 15.33 -26.66
N GLU A 398 -27.26 14.12 -27.19
CA GLU A 398 -28.40 13.23 -27.44
C GLU A 398 -28.10 11.82 -26.93
N PHE A 399 -29.00 11.24 -26.16
CA PHE A 399 -29.00 9.84 -25.73
C PHE A 399 -29.99 9.07 -26.58
N VAL A 400 -29.55 7.94 -27.15
CA VAL A 400 -30.39 7.10 -28.03
C VAL A 400 -30.37 5.67 -27.51
N GLY A 401 -31.43 5.26 -26.81
CA GLY A 401 -31.59 3.90 -26.30
C GLY A 401 -30.42 3.42 -25.43
N VAL A 402 -29.89 4.27 -24.57
CA VAL A 402 -28.69 4.00 -23.81
C VAL A 402 -28.98 3.02 -22.68
N HIS A 403 -28.26 1.89 -22.68
CA HIS A 403 -28.18 0.96 -21.58
C HIS A 403 -26.78 1.05 -20.97
N PHE A 404 -26.71 0.95 -19.65
CA PHE A 404 -25.43 0.93 -18.96
C PHE A 404 -25.45 0.06 -17.71
N ARG A 405 -24.36 -0.70 -17.56
CA ARG A 405 -24.05 -1.51 -16.40
C ARG A 405 -22.59 -1.31 -16.02
N TYR A 406 -22.33 -1.14 -14.71
CA TYR A 406 -20.95 -1.09 -14.23
C TYR A 406 -20.24 -2.43 -14.44
N PRO A 407 -18.91 -2.43 -14.73
CA PRO A 407 -18.12 -3.66 -14.81
C PRO A 407 -18.23 -4.50 -13.54
N ASP A 408 -18.20 -5.83 -13.68
CA ASP A 408 -18.35 -6.76 -12.54
C ASP A 408 -17.33 -6.50 -11.42
N ALA A 409 -16.11 -6.06 -11.73
CA ALA A 409 -15.10 -5.70 -10.74
C ALA A 409 -15.51 -4.50 -9.86
N VAL A 410 -16.16 -3.48 -10.46
CA VAL A 410 -16.67 -2.30 -9.74
C VAL A 410 -17.85 -2.69 -8.87
N VAL A 411 -18.76 -3.53 -9.42
CA VAL A 411 -19.91 -4.04 -8.65
C VAL A 411 -19.42 -4.85 -7.46
N ALA A 412 -18.48 -5.78 -7.66
CA ALA A 412 -17.91 -6.59 -6.58
C ALA A 412 -17.21 -5.74 -5.51
N ALA A 413 -16.50 -4.67 -5.90
CA ALA A 413 -15.87 -3.75 -4.96
C ALA A 413 -16.90 -2.99 -4.11
N ARG A 414 -17.99 -2.53 -4.73
CA ARG A 414 -19.11 -1.88 -4.02
C ARG A 414 -19.84 -2.84 -3.09
N GLU A 415 -20.12 -4.07 -3.55
CA GLU A 415 -20.72 -5.13 -2.73
C GLU A 415 -19.83 -5.47 -1.53
N ALA A 416 -18.51 -5.57 -1.73
CA ALA A 416 -17.56 -5.81 -0.65
C ALA A 416 -17.54 -4.66 0.38
N ALA A 417 -17.57 -3.40 -0.09
CA ALA A 417 -17.65 -2.23 0.79
C ALA A 417 -18.97 -2.20 1.58
N THR A 418 -20.10 -2.54 0.93
CA THR A 418 -21.42 -2.63 1.57
C THR A 418 -21.46 -3.76 2.60
N ALA A 419 -20.89 -4.94 2.27
CA ALA A 419 -20.79 -6.06 3.19
C ALA A 419 -19.90 -5.75 4.40
N GLU A 420 -18.79 -5.02 4.19
CA GLU A 420 -17.93 -4.55 5.27
C GLU A 420 -18.68 -3.56 6.19
N ALA A 421 -19.44 -2.63 5.62
CA ALA A 421 -20.29 -1.70 6.36
C ALA A 421 -21.42 -2.45 7.11
N ALA A 422 -22.06 -3.44 6.49
CA ALA A 422 -23.10 -4.26 7.13
C ALA A 422 -22.54 -5.08 8.29
N ALA A 423 -21.35 -5.70 8.13
CA ALA A 423 -20.68 -6.42 9.21
C ALA A 423 -20.31 -5.49 10.38
N LEU A 424 -19.99 -4.23 10.11
CA LEU A 424 -19.76 -3.22 11.14
C LEU A 424 -21.05 -2.87 11.91
N LEU A 425 -22.18 -2.77 11.21
CA LEU A 425 -23.51 -2.52 11.81
C LEU A 425 -23.99 -3.73 12.64
N GLU A 426 -23.77 -4.95 12.16
CA GLU A 426 -24.11 -6.19 12.89
C GLU A 426 -23.30 -6.30 14.20
N ASN A 427 -22.01 -6.02 14.16
CA ASN A 427 -21.15 -5.97 15.34
C ASN A 427 -21.56 -4.87 16.33
N ALA A 428 -22.21 -3.81 15.88
CA ALA A 428 -22.74 -2.73 16.71
C ALA A 428 -24.14 -3.05 17.31
N HIS A 429 -24.66 -4.27 17.13
CA HIS A 429 -26.03 -4.68 17.54
C HIS A 429 -27.15 -3.81 16.95
N LEU A 430 -26.92 -3.18 15.82
CA LEU A 430 -27.91 -2.46 15.02
C LEU A 430 -28.45 -3.36 13.89
N ALA A 431 -28.60 -4.64 14.16
CA ALA A 431 -29.13 -5.61 13.23
C ALA A 431 -30.59 -5.27 12.88
N GLY A 432 -30.86 -4.96 11.64
CA GLY A 432 -32.20 -4.66 11.12
C GLY A 432 -32.22 -3.90 9.78
N VAL A 433 -31.10 -3.40 9.32
CA VAL A 433 -30.99 -2.82 7.98
C VAL A 433 -30.36 -3.89 7.07
N GLU A 434 -31.23 -4.69 6.42
CA GLU A 434 -30.74 -5.49 5.30
C GLU A 434 -30.22 -4.52 4.23
N PRO A 435 -28.96 -4.65 3.78
CA PRO A 435 -28.47 -3.86 2.67
C PRO A 435 -29.34 -4.21 1.45
N GLU A 436 -29.94 -3.20 0.83
CA GLU A 436 -30.63 -3.37 -0.45
C GLU A 436 -29.66 -4.01 -1.43
N THR A 437 -29.82 -5.29 -1.67
CA THR A 437 -29.10 -5.99 -2.73
C THR A 437 -29.71 -5.50 -4.04
N PRO A 438 -28.96 -4.81 -4.90
CA PRO A 438 -29.50 -4.41 -6.20
C PRO A 438 -29.81 -5.68 -6.99
N ALA A 439 -31.06 -6.06 -7.07
CA ALA A 439 -31.52 -7.23 -7.83
C ALA A 439 -31.29 -7.07 -9.33
N ASP A 440 -30.95 -5.89 -9.78
CA ASP A 440 -30.79 -5.56 -11.18
C ASP A 440 -29.50 -4.78 -11.43
N ARG A 441 -28.62 -5.36 -12.25
CA ARG A 441 -27.28 -4.81 -12.54
C ARG A 441 -27.30 -3.67 -13.56
N ASP A 442 -28.43 -3.45 -14.27
CA ASP A 442 -28.56 -2.40 -15.28
C ASP A 442 -29.00 -1.08 -14.64
N VAL A 443 -28.07 -0.11 -14.59
CA VAL A 443 -28.31 1.23 -14.03
C VAL A 443 -29.14 2.09 -14.98
N LEU A 444 -28.84 2.06 -16.29
CA LEU A 444 -29.63 2.73 -17.32
C LEU A 444 -30.25 1.69 -18.26
N ARG A 445 -31.54 1.87 -18.59
CA ARG A 445 -32.33 0.89 -19.33
C ARG A 445 -33.03 1.55 -20.49
N GLY A 446 -32.34 1.71 -21.63
CA GLY A 446 -32.92 2.28 -22.85
C GLY A 446 -33.24 3.77 -22.74
N VAL A 447 -32.42 4.53 -22.03
CA VAL A 447 -32.61 5.96 -21.79
C VAL A 447 -32.41 6.73 -23.09
N SER A 448 -33.42 7.57 -23.44
CA SER A 448 -33.38 8.44 -24.62
C SER A 448 -33.85 9.83 -24.26
N PHE A 449 -33.06 10.84 -24.54
CA PHE A 449 -33.40 12.24 -24.41
C PHE A 449 -32.49 13.10 -25.28
N ARG A 450 -32.86 14.37 -25.46
CA ARG A 450 -32.13 15.32 -26.29
C ARG A 450 -31.99 16.64 -25.57
N VAL A 451 -30.77 17.18 -25.55
CA VAL A 451 -30.43 18.49 -24.98
C VAL A 451 -30.16 19.45 -26.15
N PRO A 452 -31.03 20.41 -26.43
CA PRO A 452 -30.81 21.41 -27.47
C PRO A 452 -29.60 22.30 -27.11
N ARG A 453 -28.96 22.89 -28.10
CA ARG A 453 -27.90 23.87 -27.88
C ARG A 453 -28.45 25.11 -27.13
N GLY A 454 -27.69 25.60 -26.16
CA GLY A 454 -28.09 26.74 -25.32
C GLY A 454 -29.21 26.44 -24.32
N ALA A 455 -29.70 25.20 -24.24
CA ALA A 455 -30.75 24.82 -23.30
C ALA A 455 -30.19 24.41 -21.96
N ARG A 456 -30.90 24.73 -20.88
CA ARG A 456 -30.70 24.20 -19.55
C ARG A 456 -31.64 23.04 -19.31
N VAL A 457 -31.10 21.86 -18.98
CA VAL A 457 -31.88 20.65 -18.76
C VAL A 457 -31.58 20.11 -17.36
N ALA A 458 -32.61 19.81 -16.58
CA ALA A 458 -32.48 19.18 -15.27
C ALA A 458 -32.83 17.70 -15.38
N ILE A 459 -31.93 16.86 -14.83
CA ILE A 459 -32.16 15.42 -14.65
C ILE A 459 -32.65 15.20 -13.22
N VAL A 460 -33.93 14.77 -13.10
CA VAL A 460 -34.57 14.57 -11.78
C VAL A 460 -34.94 13.09 -11.59
N GLY A 461 -34.89 12.64 -10.36
CA GLY A 461 -35.21 11.26 -9.99
C GLY A 461 -34.78 10.91 -8.58
N PRO A 462 -35.22 9.79 -8.00
CA PRO A 462 -34.80 9.33 -6.68
C PRO A 462 -33.30 9.04 -6.63
N SER A 463 -32.77 8.87 -5.42
CA SER A 463 -31.38 8.39 -5.25
C SER A 463 -31.23 7.04 -5.94
N GLY A 464 -30.10 6.81 -6.61
CA GLY A 464 -29.85 5.58 -7.37
C GLY A 464 -30.50 5.51 -8.76
N ALA A 465 -31.27 6.52 -9.20
CA ALA A 465 -31.91 6.53 -10.53
C ALA A 465 -30.94 6.66 -11.73
N GLY A 466 -29.64 6.71 -11.50
CA GLY A 466 -28.63 6.81 -12.57
C GLY A 466 -28.31 8.23 -13.03
N LYS A 467 -28.66 9.29 -12.25
CA LYS A 467 -28.38 10.69 -12.60
C LYS A 467 -26.88 10.95 -12.80
N SER A 468 -26.05 10.69 -11.80
CA SER A 468 -24.59 10.85 -11.88
C SER A 468 -23.98 9.92 -12.92
N THR A 469 -24.51 8.69 -13.07
CA THR A 469 -24.09 7.76 -14.13
C THR A 469 -24.31 8.34 -15.53
N THR A 470 -25.41 9.09 -15.74
CA THR A 470 -25.66 9.78 -17.02
C THR A 470 -24.57 10.82 -17.30
N LEU A 471 -24.16 11.62 -16.29
CA LEU A 471 -23.07 12.59 -16.42
C LEU A 471 -21.74 11.89 -16.71
N THR A 472 -21.43 10.82 -15.99
CA THR A 472 -20.21 10.00 -16.16
C THR A 472 -20.07 9.42 -17.59
N LEU A 473 -21.21 9.10 -18.25
CA LEU A 473 -21.21 8.67 -19.65
C LEU A 473 -20.97 9.84 -20.63
N ILE A 474 -21.41 11.06 -20.30
CA ILE A 474 -21.13 12.26 -21.12
C ILE A 474 -19.64 12.61 -21.07
N GLU A 475 -18.97 12.41 -19.92
CA GLU A 475 -17.52 12.61 -19.76
C GLU A 475 -16.67 11.47 -20.36
N ARG A 476 -17.35 10.40 -20.79
CA ARG A 476 -16.72 9.19 -21.30
C ARG A 476 -15.73 8.58 -20.33
N PHE A 477 -16.04 8.59 -19.02
CA PHE A 477 -15.33 7.77 -18.04
C PHE A 477 -15.69 6.30 -18.19
N TYR A 478 -16.90 6.04 -18.68
CA TYR A 478 -17.39 4.74 -19.12
C TYR A 478 -18.03 4.87 -20.50
N ASP A 479 -17.99 3.80 -21.28
CA ASP A 479 -18.74 3.70 -22.52
C ASP A 479 -20.10 3.00 -22.28
N PRO A 480 -21.20 3.37 -22.98
CA PRO A 480 -22.48 2.71 -22.83
C PRO A 480 -22.41 1.23 -23.23
N THR A 481 -23.14 0.36 -22.51
CA THR A 481 -23.21 -1.07 -22.81
C THR A 481 -23.93 -1.32 -24.14
N SER A 482 -25.00 -0.57 -24.43
CA SER A 482 -25.67 -0.51 -25.73
C SER A 482 -26.33 0.85 -25.92
N GLY A 483 -26.76 1.17 -27.15
CA GLY A 483 -27.20 2.50 -27.53
C GLY A 483 -26.04 3.43 -27.85
N ALA A 484 -26.32 4.73 -27.92
CA ALA A 484 -25.32 5.74 -28.26
C ALA A 484 -25.53 7.04 -27.48
N VAL A 485 -24.44 7.71 -27.11
CA VAL A 485 -24.39 9.08 -26.61
C VAL A 485 -23.76 9.92 -27.71
N LEU A 486 -24.49 10.94 -28.18
CA LEU A 486 -24.15 11.72 -29.36
C LEU A 486 -23.95 13.21 -29.00
N PRO A 487 -22.74 13.65 -28.56
CA PRO A 487 -22.41 15.06 -28.53
C PRO A 487 -22.28 15.58 -29.97
N ASP A 488 -22.97 16.68 -30.27
CA ASP A 488 -23.04 17.29 -31.61
C ASP A 488 -23.35 16.31 -32.74
N GLY A 489 -24.19 15.30 -32.46
CA GLY A 489 -24.59 14.27 -33.41
C GLY A 489 -23.53 13.24 -33.77
N ARG A 490 -22.40 13.19 -33.07
CA ARG A 490 -21.33 12.20 -33.27
C ARG A 490 -21.31 11.23 -32.09
N ASP A 491 -21.09 9.94 -32.35
CA ASP A 491 -20.96 8.97 -31.27
C ASP A 491 -19.74 9.30 -30.43
N ILE A 492 -19.94 9.43 -29.12
CA ILE A 492 -18.90 9.79 -28.14
C ILE A 492 -17.70 8.84 -28.19
N ARG A 493 -17.94 7.58 -28.55
CA ARG A 493 -16.91 6.53 -28.68
C ARG A 493 -15.95 6.77 -29.85
N THR A 494 -16.31 7.65 -30.81
CA THR A 494 -15.46 8.04 -31.96
C THR A 494 -14.61 9.28 -31.68
N LEU A 495 -14.84 9.98 -30.57
CA LEU A 495 -14.15 11.20 -30.21
C LEU A 495 -12.91 10.89 -29.35
N GLN A 496 -11.86 11.69 -29.52
CA GLN A 496 -10.70 11.63 -28.61
C GLN A 496 -11.10 12.18 -27.22
N ARG A 497 -10.82 11.43 -26.15
CA ARG A 497 -11.20 11.79 -24.77
C ARG A 497 -10.72 13.17 -24.33
N PRO A 498 -9.46 13.59 -24.58
CA PRO A 498 -9.03 14.94 -24.22
C PRO A 498 -9.78 16.04 -24.96
N ALA A 499 -10.06 15.85 -26.25
CA ALA A 499 -10.80 16.82 -27.05
C ALA A 499 -12.29 16.90 -26.66
N LEU A 500 -12.89 15.79 -26.23
CA LEU A 500 -14.24 15.76 -25.67
C LEU A 500 -14.28 16.50 -24.34
N ARG A 501 -13.39 16.13 -23.40
CA ARG A 501 -13.36 16.70 -22.03
C ARG A 501 -13.01 18.19 -22.01
N ALA A 502 -12.24 18.66 -22.98
CA ALA A 502 -12.00 20.10 -23.16
C ALA A 502 -13.28 20.91 -23.49
N GLN A 503 -14.36 20.25 -23.93
CA GLN A 503 -15.65 20.88 -24.19
C GLN A 503 -16.62 20.80 -23.01
N LEU A 504 -16.20 20.14 -21.90
CA LEU A 504 -17.03 19.88 -20.73
C LEU A 504 -16.47 20.61 -19.51
N GLY A 505 -17.28 21.41 -18.85
CA GLY A 505 -17.03 21.89 -17.49
C GLY A 505 -17.79 20.99 -16.53
N TYR A 506 -17.12 20.33 -15.60
CA TYR A 506 -17.75 19.41 -14.67
C TYR A 506 -17.60 19.86 -13.21
N VAL A 507 -18.69 19.80 -12.48
CA VAL A 507 -18.73 20.05 -11.05
C VAL A 507 -19.32 18.83 -10.36
N GLU A 508 -18.46 18.11 -9.67
CA GLU A 508 -18.81 16.93 -8.89
C GLU A 508 -19.61 17.28 -7.64
N GLN A 509 -20.40 16.33 -7.16
CA GLN A 509 -21.22 16.45 -5.96
C GLN A 509 -20.38 16.83 -4.72
N ASP A 510 -19.24 16.15 -4.51
CA ASP A 510 -18.34 16.36 -3.35
C ASP A 510 -17.38 17.54 -3.52
N ALA A 511 -17.37 18.17 -4.72
CA ALA A 511 -16.50 19.30 -5.06
C ALA A 511 -15.04 19.14 -4.59
N PRO A 512 -14.32 18.10 -5.09
CA PRO A 512 -12.97 17.80 -4.61
C PRO A 512 -12.00 18.95 -4.88
N THR A 513 -11.17 19.22 -3.89
CA THR A 513 -10.13 20.25 -3.91
C THR A 513 -8.77 19.60 -3.76
N LEU A 514 -7.82 19.91 -4.66
CA LEU A 514 -6.46 19.41 -4.55
C LEU A 514 -5.68 20.22 -3.49
N ALA A 515 -4.84 19.53 -2.73
CA ALA A 515 -3.91 20.19 -1.83
C ALA A 515 -3.00 21.17 -2.63
N GLY A 516 -2.91 22.39 -2.17
CA GLY A 516 -2.21 23.49 -2.84
C GLY A 516 -2.86 24.82 -2.50
N THR A 517 -2.79 25.76 -3.44
CA THR A 517 -3.37 27.11 -3.29
C THR A 517 -4.75 27.21 -3.96
N ILE A 518 -5.47 28.29 -3.69
CA ILE A 518 -6.70 28.63 -4.40
C ILE A 518 -6.42 28.80 -5.90
N GLY A 519 -5.32 29.48 -6.24
CA GLY A 519 -4.88 29.70 -7.61
C GLY A 519 -4.55 28.39 -8.35
N ASP A 520 -3.86 27.43 -7.69
CA ASP A 520 -3.55 26.12 -8.26
C ASP A 520 -4.84 25.35 -8.61
N ASN A 521 -5.83 25.38 -7.72
CA ASN A 521 -7.11 24.72 -7.94
C ASN A 521 -7.90 25.32 -9.11
N LEU A 522 -7.87 26.63 -9.27
CA LEU A 522 -8.53 27.30 -10.40
C LEU A 522 -7.85 26.99 -11.74
N ARG A 523 -6.50 27.05 -11.75
CA ARG A 523 -5.71 26.82 -12.96
C ARG A 523 -5.61 25.35 -13.38
N LEU A 524 -6.19 24.43 -12.63
CA LEU A 524 -6.21 23.02 -12.98
C LEU A 524 -6.80 22.77 -14.39
N ALA A 525 -7.88 23.48 -14.74
CA ALA A 525 -8.53 23.38 -16.04
C ALA A 525 -8.08 24.46 -17.04
N SER A 526 -7.46 25.54 -16.55
CA SER A 526 -7.03 26.69 -17.35
C SER A 526 -5.65 27.17 -16.89
N PRO A 527 -4.57 26.43 -17.23
CA PRO A 527 -3.22 26.69 -16.71
C PRO A 527 -2.69 28.10 -16.99
N ASP A 528 -3.10 28.70 -18.11
CA ASP A 528 -2.65 30.01 -18.57
C ASP A 528 -3.49 31.20 -18.04
N ALA A 529 -4.49 30.93 -17.20
CA ALA A 529 -5.36 31.98 -16.66
C ALA A 529 -4.57 32.96 -15.77
N SER A 530 -4.75 34.25 -16.05
CA SER A 530 -4.14 35.34 -15.28
C SER A 530 -4.78 35.47 -13.88
N ASP A 531 -4.07 36.08 -12.94
CA ASP A 531 -4.58 36.36 -11.60
C ASP A 531 -5.89 37.19 -11.66
N ALA A 532 -5.94 38.18 -12.57
CA ALA A 532 -7.12 39.00 -12.75
C ALA A 532 -8.34 38.22 -13.24
N GLU A 533 -8.16 37.19 -14.06
CA GLU A 533 -9.23 36.29 -14.50
C GLU A 533 -9.70 35.39 -13.35
N CYS A 534 -8.76 34.82 -12.60
CA CYS A 534 -9.02 34.01 -11.42
C CYS A 534 -9.82 34.81 -10.36
N GLU A 535 -9.38 36.02 -10.02
CA GLU A 535 -10.09 36.89 -9.07
C GLU A 535 -11.48 37.26 -9.57
N ARG A 536 -11.64 37.61 -10.84
CA ARG A 536 -12.91 37.95 -11.45
C ARG A 536 -13.93 36.84 -11.30
N VAL A 537 -13.51 35.59 -11.63
CA VAL A 537 -14.38 34.41 -11.53
C VAL A 537 -14.72 34.08 -10.07
N LEU A 538 -13.75 34.20 -9.13
CA LEU A 538 -14.03 34.01 -7.72
C LEU A 538 -15.04 35.04 -7.17
N ARG A 539 -14.95 36.31 -7.59
CA ARG A 539 -15.93 37.33 -7.22
C ARG A 539 -17.31 37.06 -7.79
N SER A 540 -17.41 36.51 -9.03
CA SER A 540 -18.69 36.18 -9.64
C SER A 540 -19.44 35.07 -8.90
N VAL A 541 -18.73 34.12 -8.28
CA VAL A 541 -19.31 33.04 -7.46
C VAL A 541 -19.37 33.39 -5.96
N ASN A 542 -19.22 34.64 -5.60
CA ASN A 542 -19.25 35.14 -4.20
C ASN A 542 -18.15 34.52 -3.29
N LEU A 543 -16.95 34.35 -3.84
CA LEU A 543 -15.75 33.92 -3.10
C LEU A 543 -14.72 35.07 -2.91
N GLY A 544 -15.07 36.31 -3.18
CA GLY A 544 -14.19 37.49 -2.95
C GLY A 544 -13.71 37.60 -1.50
N GLU A 545 -14.59 37.35 -0.53
CA GLU A 545 -14.25 37.38 0.90
C GLU A 545 -13.17 36.35 1.28
N VAL A 546 -13.07 35.21 0.58
CA VAL A 546 -12.03 34.20 0.84
C VAL A 546 -10.66 34.74 0.45
N LEU A 547 -10.58 35.54 -0.64
CA LEU A 547 -9.34 36.21 -1.06
C LEU A 547 -8.92 37.30 -0.05
N GLU A 548 -9.89 38.06 0.47
CA GLU A 548 -9.65 39.16 1.38
C GLU A 548 -9.33 38.68 2.81
N ARG A 549 -9.81 37.50 3.19
CA ARG A 549 -9.57 36.88 4.50
C ARG A 549 -8.09 36.49 4.72
N ASN A 550 -7.36 36.19 3.66
CA ASN A 550 -5.96 35.81 3.73
C ASN A 550 -5.11 36.79 2.91
N PRO A 551 -4.08 37.44 3.50
CA PRO A 551 -3.20 38.37 2.78
C PRO A 551 -2.45 37.75 1.58
N LEU A 552 -2.40 36.41 1.47
CA LEU A 552 -1.82 35.69 0.34
C LEU A 552 -2.77 35.65 -0.87
N GLY A 553 -4.05 36.03 -0.76
CA GLY A 553 -4.99 36.05 -1.87
C GLY A 553 -5.10 34.68 -2.59
N LEU A 554 -4.75 34.62 -3.88
CA LEU A 554 -4.75 33.39 -4.67
C LEU A 554 -3.74 32.35 -4.21
N ASP A 555 -2.66 32.75 -3.56
CA ASP A 555 -1.64 31.85 -3.01
C ASP A 555 -2.03 31.30 -1.63
N ALA A 556 -3.22 31.62 -1.12
CA ALA A 556 -3.71 31.08 0.12
C ALA A 556 -3.91 29.56 0.02
N PRO A 557 -3.38 28.77 1.00
CA PRO A 557 -3.51 27.33 0.97
C PRO A 557 -4.95 26.89 1.25
N VAL A 558 -5.41 25.84 0.58
CA VAL A 558 -6.73 25.23 0.79
C VAL A 558 -6.70 24.02 1.75
N GLY A 559 -5.50 23.49 2.05
CA GLY A 559 -5.30 22.29 2.86
C GLY A 559 -5.60 21.00 2.09
N GLU A 560 -5.38 19.84 2.75
CA GLU A 560 -5.78 18.54 2.21
C GLU A 560 -7.32 18.48 2.13
N ASP A 561 -7.84 17.99 0.99
CA ASP A 561 -9.30 17.95 0.70
C ASP A 561 -10.04 19.27 0.95
N GLY A 562 -9.33 20.40 0.87
CA GLY A 562 -9.91 21.72 1.09
C GLY A 562 -10.40 21.97 2.52
N VAL A 563 -9.78 21.35 3.52
CA VAL A 563 -10.20 21.45 4.94
C VAL A 563 -10.23 22.89 5.47
N MET A 564 -9.48 23.80 4.85
CA MET A 564 -9.45 25.23 5.21
C MET A 564 -10.61 26.02 4.61
N LEU A 565 -11.43 25.40 3.77
CA LEU A 565 -12.64 25.96 3.16
C LEU A 565 -13.88 25.27 3.74
N SER A 566 -14.97 26.02 3.92
CA SER A 566 -16.28 25.44 4.23
C SER A 566 -16.81 24.60 3.04
N GLY A 567 -17.78 23.72 3.28
CA GLY A 567 -18.39 22.93 2.20
C GLY A 567 -18.93 23.79 1.05
N GLY A 568 -19.62 24.88 1.39
CA GLY A 568 -20.12 25.83 0.39
C GLY A 568 -19.01 26.60 -0.34
N GLU A 569 -17.87 26.91 0.33
CA GLU A 569 -16.72 27.54 -0.33
C GLU A 569 -16.03 26.59 -1.29
N ARG A 570 -15.84 25.29 -0.91
CA ARG A 570 -15.32 24.27 -1.84
C ARG A 570 -16.18 24.13 -3.07
N GLN A 571 -17.49 24.08 -2.89
CA GLN A 571 -18.43 23.94 -3.99
C GLN A 571 -18.38 25.14 -4.95
N ARG A 572 -18.34 26.38 -4.40
CA ARG A 572 -18.15 27.59 -5.20
C ARG A 572 -16.80 27.64 -5.91
N LEU A 573 -15.72 27.12 -5.29
CA LEU A 573 -14.40 27.03 -5.92
C LEU A 573 -14.42 26.04 -7.11
N ALA A 574 -15.09 24.89 -6.98
CA ALA A 574 -15.25 23.94 -8.08
C ALA A 574 -16.06 24.55 -9.25
N ILE A 575 -17.10 25.32 -8.95
CA ILE A 575 -17.86 26.05 -9.97
C ILE A 575 -17.00 27.12 -10.63
N ALA A 576 -16.25 27.92 -9.83
CA ALA A 576 -15.33 28.92 -10.37
C ALA A 576 -14.32 28.29 -11.34
N ARG A 577 -13.78 27.11 -11.01
CA ARG A 577 -12.89 26.33 -11.88
C ARG A 577 -13.56 25.96 -13.20
N ALA A 578 -14.80 25.49 -13.16
CA ALA A 578 -15.57 25.12 -14.35
C ALA A 578 -15.92 26.34 -15.22
N LEU A 579 -16.28 27.47 -14.62
CA LEU A 579 -16.56 28.74 -15.30
C LEU A 579 -15.29 29.33 -15.94
N LEU A 580 -14.14 29.25 -15.25
CA LEU A 580 -12.86 29.74 -15.78
C LEU A 580 -12.40 28.96 -17.02
N ALA A 581 -12.75 27.67 -17.09
CA ALA A 581 -12.50 26.84 -18.27
C ALA A 581 -13.33 27.28 -19.48
N ALA A 582 -14.41 28.03 -19.30
CA ALA A 582 -15.33 28.53 -20.34
C ALA A 582 -15.78 27.42 -21.32
N ALA A 583 -16.01 26.21 -20.82
CA ALA A 583 -16.42 25.07 -21.64
C ALA A 583 -17.84 25.25 -22.18
N PRO A 584 -18.13 24.88 -23.44
CA PRO A 584 -19.44 25.07 -24.06
C PRO A 584 -20.57 24.24 -23.42
N ILE A 585 -20.24 23.20 -22.67
CA ILE A 585 -21.21 22.34 -21.97
C ILE A 585 -20.81 22.28 -20.50
N LEU A 586 -21.74 22.65 -19.62
CA LEU A 586 -21.56 22.59 -18.17
C LEU A 586 -22.39 21.45 -17.57
N LEU A 587 -21.72 20.52 -16.90
CA LEU A 587 -22.30 19.40 -16.17
C LEU A 587 -22.24 19.67 -14.68
N LEU A 588 -23.40 19.64 -14.01
CA LEU A 588 -23.52 19.94 -12.57
C LEU A 588 -24.18 18.75 -11.87
N ASP A 589 -23.46 18.10 -10.95
CA ASP A 589 -24.00 17.00 -10.15
C ASP A 589 -24.27 17.50 -8.72
N GLU A 590 -25.55 17.71 -8.38
CA GLU A 590 -26.04 18.19 -7.07
C GLU A 590 -25.25 19.41 -6.52
N SER A 591 -24.76 20.27 -7.41
CA SER A 591 -23.83 21.36 -7.12
C SER A 591 -24.37 22.50 -6.24
N THR A 592 -25.62 22.42 -5.78
CA THR A 592 -26.25 23.41 -4.90
C THR A 592 -26.66 22.86 -3.54
N SER A 593 -26.45 21.57 -3.29
CA SER A 593 -26.95 20.88 -2.09
C SER A 593 -26.39 21.41 -0.76
N SER A 594 -25.20 22.01 -0.78
CA SER A 594 -24.52 22.58 0.39
C SER A 594 -24.56 24.12 0.47
N LEU A 595 -25.36 24.79 -0.40
CA LEU A 595 -25.47 26.24 -0.45
C LEU A 595 -26.73 26.73 0.26
N ASP A 596 -26.61 27.88 0.91
CA ASP A 596 -27.76 28.64 1.38
C ASP A 596 -28.46 29.40 0.24
N GLY A 597 -29.71 29.81 0.45
CA GLY A 597 -30.54 30.40 -0.61
C GLY A 597 -29.96 31.66 -1.25
N VAL A 598 -29.16 32.46 -0.53
CA VAL A 598 -28.52 33.68 -1.09
C VAL A 598 -27.36 33.27 -2.01
N ASN A 599 -26.53 32.33 -1.59
CA ASN A 599 -25.42 31.84 -2.39
C ASN A 599 -25.92 31.02 -3.60
N GLU A 600 -27.02 30.29 -3.46
CA GLU A 600 -27.65 29.57 -4.57
C GLU A 600 -28.14 30.57 -5.66
N GLN A 601 -28.78 31.66 -5.26
CA GLN A 601 -29.26 32.69 -6.21
C GLN A 601 -28.09 33.35 -6.94
N ARG A 602 -27.03 33.79 -6.23
CA ARG A 602 -25.85 34.40 -6.84
C ARG A 602 -25.13 33.43 -7.81
N MET A 603 -25.09 32.15 -7.46
CA MET A 603 -24.52 31.16 -8.33
C MET A 603 -25.34 30.94 -9.60
N ARG A 604 -26.67 30.94 -9.50
CA ARG A 604 -27.53 30.91 -10.69
C ARG A 604 -27.26 32.12 -11.59
N GLU A 605 -27.15 33.32 -11.02
CA GLU A 605 -26.77 34.54 -11.74
C GLU A 605 -25.40 34.43 -12.41
N ALA A 606 -24.39 33.84 -11.73
CA ALA A 606 -23.06 33.62 -12.30
C ALA A 606 -23.08 32.62 -13.47
N ILE A 607 -23.86 31.54 -13.35
CA ILE A 607 -24.04 30.54 -14.42
C ILE A 607 -24.84 31.15 -15.59
N ASP A 608 -25.79 32.04 -15.32
CA ASP A 608 -26.58 32.71 -16.35
C ASP A 608 -25.80 33.76 -17.13
N ALA A 609 -24.73 34.28 -16.55
CA ALA A 609 -23.83 35.28 -17.15
C ALA A 609 -22.74 34.69 -18.06
N VAL A 610 -22.54 33.38 -18.04
CA VAL A 610 -21.57 32.62 -18.84
C VAL A 610 -22.28 31.83 -19.94
#